data_0240a25b0d450853eb28a92e91cb8738
#
_entry.id   0240a25b0d450853eb28a92e91cb8738
#
_cell.length_a   1.000
_cell.length_b   1.000
_cell.length_c   1.000
_cell.angle_alpha   90.00
_cell.angle_beta   90.00
_cell.angle_gamma   90.00
#
_symmetry.space_group_name_H-M   'P 1'
#
loop_
_entity.id
_entity.type
_entity.pdbx_description
1 polymer ?
#
loop_
_entity_poly.entity_id
_entity_poly.type
_entity_poly.pdbx_seq_one_letter_code
_entity_poly.pdbx_strand_id
1 'polypeptide(L)'
;MKKYLISLEKDVQRRELFFSQADTQDFQIFSAINTMSLSSEELAKMFDVTQFEQHYHRAVTKGEIGCTMSHLKVYQWIVDDESIAEEDYALVCEDDVLFSANFNENLTALLNEKLTADIVLVGQSKIPTFDDVELSINYPTTFKWMQKKIGQTDYCYAYPYKNYFAGTVAYLIKKSAARRFLMEQQKALPFWLADDFIWFGEKFDMDILVVRPLMAIENPTLVSNLETLRGSLNNNMLKKLLKFPLKKLLAIKRNL
;
A
#
# COMPACT_ATOMS: atom_id res chain seq x y z
N MET A 1 12.85 -2.81 13.40
CA MET A 1 11.62 -2.29 12.76
C MET A 1 10.45 -3.16 13.15
N LYS A 2 9.28 -2.58 13.42
CA LYS A 2 8.04 -3.32 13.68
C LYS A 2 7.37 -3.69 12.37
N LYS A 3 6.73 -4.87 12.34
CA LYS A 3 6.02 -5.40 11.18
C LYS A 3 4.61 -5.81 11.58
N TYR A 4 3.61 -5.35 10.87
CA TYR A 4 2.20 -5.58 11.15
C TYR A 4 1.53 -6.31 10.01
N LEU A 5 0.79 -7.36 10.33
CA LEU A 5 -0.04 -8.12 9.43
C LEU A 5 -1.51 -7.81 9.70
N ILE A 6 -2.19 -7.17 8.77
CA ILE A 6 -3.64 -6.94 8.84
C ILE A 6 -4.35 -8.19 8.32
N SER A 7 -5.13 -8.85 9.18
CA SER A 7 -5.90 -10.05 8.80
C SER A 7 -7.20 -10.12 9.58
N LEU A 8 -8.28 -10.53 8.92
CA LEU A 8 -9.55 -10.81 9.61
C LEU A 8 -9.40 -12.05 10.52
N GLU A 9 -10.02 -12.02 11.67
CA GLU A 9 -9.95 -13.13 12.63
C GLU A 9 -10.39 -14.47 12.03
N LYS A 10 -11.40 -14.44 11.15
CA LYS A 10 -11.91 -15.61 10.44
C LYS A 10 -10.98 -16.20 9.38
N ASP A 11 -10.02 -15.41 8.85
CA ASP A 11 -9.19 -15.79 7.70
C ASP A 11 -7.93 -16.58 8.13
N VAL A 12 -8.16 -17.65 8.91
CA VAL A 12 -7.09 -18.49 9.49
C VAL A 12 -6.19 -19.10 8.41
N GLN A 13 -6.77 -19.62 7.32
CA GLN A 13 -6.00 -20.23 6.23
C GLN A 13 -5.09 -19.22 5.54
N ARG A 14 -5.52 -17.97 5.35
CA ARG A 14 -4.68 -16.92 4.77
C ARG A 14 -3.49 -16.62 5.67
N ARG A 15 -3.69 -16.55 7.00
CA ARG A 15 -2.60 -16.39 7.97
C ARG A 15 -1.64 -17.58 7.97
N GLU A 16 -2.14 -18.82 7.90
CA GLU A 16 -1.30 -20.02 7.78
C GLU A 16 -0.42 -19.96 6.54
N LEU A 17 -0.97 -19.58 5.38
CA LEU A 17 -0.23 -19.37 4.14
C LEU A 17 0.79 -18.25 4.28
N PHE A 18 0.43 -17.12 4.90
CA PHE A 18 1.34 -16.04 5.18
C PHE A 18 2.54 -16.50 6.01
N PHE A 19 2.29 -17.16 7.15
CA PHE A 19 3.35 -17.62 8.05
C PHE A 19 4.12 -18.86 7.54
N SER A 20 3.67 -19.50 6.48
CA SER A 20 4.43 -20.54 5.78
C SER A 20 5.56 -19.99 4.89
N GLN A 21 5.52 -18.71 4.57
CA GLN A 21 6.57 -18.04 3.82
C GLN A 21 7.81 -17.81 4.70
N ALA A 22 8.98 -17.78 4.08
CA ALA A 22 10.19 -17.31 4.77
C ALA A 22 10.03 -15.85 5.24
N ASP A 23 10.77 -15.48 6.27
CA ASP A 23 10.89 -14.08 6.74
C ASP A 23 9.62 -13.46 7.32
N THR A 24 8.62 -14.27 7.74
CA THR A 24 7.34 -13.76 8.25
C THR A 24 7.14 -13.92 9.76
N GLN A 25 8.01 -14.63 10.46
CA GLN A 25 7.81 -15.03 11.86
C GLN A 25 7.81 -13.86 12.87
N ASP A 26 8.32 -12.70 12.49
CA ASP A 26 8.41 -11.50 13.33
C ASP A 26 7.28 -10.49 13.10
N PHE A 27 6.25 -10.87 12.33
CA PHE A 27 5.06 -10.05 12.14
C PHE A 27 4.09 -10.14 13.32
N GLN A 28 3.57 -8.98 13.72
CA GLN A 28 2.50 -8.87 14.71
C GLN A 28 1.15 -8.86 13.99
N ILE A 29 0.27 -9.78 14.36
CA ILE A 29 -1.08 -9.85 13.77
C ILE A 29 -1.93 -8.74 14.37
N PHE A 30 -2.49 -7.91 13.49
CA PHE A 30 -3.56 -6.98 13.79
C PHE A 30 -4.88 -7.57 13.30
N SER A 31 -5.86 -7.75 14.23
CA SER A 31 -7.21 -8.20 13.84
C SER A 31 -7.94 -7.11 13.09
N ALA A 32 -8.13 -7.33 11.79
CA ALA A 32 -8.78 -6.38 10.89
C ALA A 32 -10.24 -6.12 11.30
N ILE A 33 -10.73 -4.91 11.04
CA ILE A 33 -12.10 -4.50 11.35
C ILE A 33 -13.06 -5.17 10.36
N ASN A 34 -13.89 -6.08 10.87
CA ASN A 34 -14.92 -6.72 10.09
C ASN A 34 -16.21 -5.89 10.08
N THR A 35 -16.46 -5.22 8.97
CA THR A 35 -17.63 -4.36 8.77
C THR A 35 -18.82 -5.05 8.12
N MET A 36 -18.68 -6.35 7.75
CA MET A 36 -19.73 -7.05 6.96
C MET A 36 -21.05 -7.19 7.71
N SER A 37 -21.03 -7.32 9.04
CA SER A 37 -22.22 -7.43 9.89
C SER A 37 -22.80 -6.08 10.33
N LEU A 38 -22.08 -4.97 10.11
CA LEU A 38 -22.50 -3.64 10.57
C LEU A 38 -23.66 -3.10 9.73
N SER A 39 -24.57 -2.40 10.38
CA SER A 39 -25.64 -1.63 9.74
C SER A 39 -25.10 -0.36 9.05
N SER A 40 -25.90 0.24 8.17
CA SER A 40 -25.53 1.51 7.53
C SER A 40 -25.35 2.65 8.55
N GLU A 41 -26.13 2.64 9.63
CA GLU A 41 -26.01 3.63 10.70
C GLU A 41 -24.69 3.49 11.49
N GLU A 42 -24.25 2.25 11.74
CA GLU A 42 -22.97 1.99 12.40
C GLU A 42 -21.79 2.38 11.52
N LEU A 43 -21.88 2.10 10.22
CA LEU A 43 -20.86 2.49 9.25
C LEU A 43 -20.75 4.02 9.14
N ALA A 44 -21.87 4.75 9.11
CA ALA A 44 -21.89 6.20 9.04
C ALA A 44 -21.29 6.90 10.28
N LYS A 45 -21.16 6.19 11.42
CA LYS A 45 -20.48 6.72 12.62
C LYS A 45 -18.96 6.67 12.50
N MET A 46 -18.41 5.87 11.61
CA MET A 46 -16.97 5.67 11.49
C MET A 46 -16.39 6.10 10.13
N PHE A 47 -17.26 6.32 9.13
CA PHE A 47 -16.84 6.61 7.76
C PHE A 47 -17.86 7.53 7.08
N ASP A 48 -17.38 8.56 6.35
CA ASP A 48 -18.25 9.49 5.62
C ASP A 48 -18.58 8.92 4.23
N VAL A 49 -19.67 8.15 4.18
CA VAL A 49 -20.18 7.53 2.95
C VAL A 49 -20.57 8.58 1.91
N THR A 50 -21.16 9.69 2.34
CA THR A 50 -21.61 10.74 1.44
C THR A 50 -20.44 11.41 0.73
N GLN A 51 -19.40 11.75 1.46
CA GLN A 51 -18.19 12.35 0.90
C GLN A 51 -17.44 11.35 0.00
N PHE A 52 -17.43 10.07 0.35
CA PHE A 52 -16.89 9.02 -0.52
C PHE A 52 -17.60 8.99 -1.89
N GLU A 53 -18.94 8.96 -1.89
CA GLU A 53 -19.72 8.90 -3.15
C GLU A 53 -19.52 10.16 -4.00
N GLN A 54 -19.41 11.33 -3.38
CA GLN A 54 -19.09 12.57 -4.08
C GLN A 54 -17.69 12.55 -4.71
N HIS A 55 -16.72 11.98 -4.01
CA HIS A 55 -15.33 11.96 -4.47
C HIS A 55 -15.06 10.88 -5.53
N TYR A 56 -15.56 9.65 -5.30
CA TYR A 56 -15.28 8.50 -6.17
C TYR A 56 -16.37 8.23 -7.21
N HIS A 57 -17.50 8.94 -7.16
CA HIS A 57 -18.67 8.79 -8.06
C HIS A 57 -19.22 7.36 -8.12
N ARG A 58 -19.19 6.66 -6.99
CA ARG A 58 -19.72 5.32 -6.79
C ARG A 58 -19.99 5.05 -5.32
N ALA A 59 -20.84 4.05 -5.06
CA ALA A 59 -21.05 3.59 -3.68
C ALA A 59 -19.79 2.93 -3.12
N VAL A 60 -19.57 3.12 -1.81
CA VAL A 60 -18.54 2.42 -1.05
C VAL A 60 -19.02 1.02 -0.65
N THR A 61 -18.13 0.05 -0.66
CA THR A 61 -18.43 -1.28 -0.13
C THR A 61 -18.07 -1.37 1.36
N LYS A 62 -18.76 -2.25 2.09
CA LYS A 62 -18.42 -2.52 3.49
C LYS A 62 -16.96 -2.96 3.66
N GLY A 63 -16.46 -3.80 2.76
CA GLY A 63 -15.06 -4.23 2.78
C GLY A 63 -14.06 -3.08 2.64
N GLU A 64 -14.34 -2.09 1.80
CA GLU A 64 -13.49 -0.90 1.64
C GLU A 64 -13.46 -0.05 2.90
N ILE A 65 -14.61 0.13 3.56
CA ILE A 65 -14.67 0.79 4.87
C ILE A 65 -13.82 0.03 5.88
N GLY A 66 -14.00 -1.30 5.97
CA GLY A 66 -13.24 -2.15 6.88
C GLY A 66 -11.73 -2.09 6.64
N CYS A 67 -11.32 -2.09 5.37
CA CYS A 67 -9.92 -1.95 4.98
C CYS A 67 -9.35 -0.59 5.46
N THR A 68 -9.98 0.53 5.11
CA THR A 68 -9.52 1.87 5.53
C THR A 68 -9.44 1.98 7.05
N MET A 69 -10.47 1.52 7.77
CA MET A 69 -10.49 1.58 9.23
C MET A 69 -9.43 0.67 9.88
N SER A 70 -9.13 -0.47 9.26
CA SER A 70 -8.06 -1.37 9.74
C SER A 70 -6.69 -0.71 9.62
N HIS A 71 -6.38 -0.07 8.49
CA HIS A 71 -5.13 0.67 8.31
C HIS A 71 -5.01 1.84 9.30
N LEU A 72 -6.06 2.62 9.51
CA LEU A 72 -6.05 3.71 10.50
C LEU A 72 -5.80 3.19 11.93
N LYS A 73 -6.33 2.01 12.28
CA LYS A 73 -6.07 1.41 13.58
C LYS A 73 -4.64 0.88 13.72
N VAL A 74 -4.04 0.34 12.66
CA VAL A 74 -2.61 -0.01 12.65
C VAL A 74 -1.75 1.25 12.79
N TYR A 75 -2.14 2.37 12.16
CA TYR A 75 -1.44 3.65 12.36
C TYR A 75 -1.52 4.12 13.81
N GLN A 76 -2.65 3.89 14.50
CA GLN A 76 -2.74 4.17 15.94
C GLN A 76 -1.74 3.31 16.74
N TRP A 77 -1.61 2.00 16.43
CA TRP A 77 -0.63 1.14 17.08
C TRP A 77 0.81 1.60 16.85
N ILE A 78 1.14 2.03 15.62
CA ILE A 78 2.46 2.58 15.29
C ILE A 78 2.74 3.85 16.10
N VAL A 79 1.75 4.73 16.21
CA VAL A 79 1.88 6.01 16.92
C VAL A 79 2.01 5.80 18.43
N ASP A 80 1.29 4.83 18.99
CA ASP A 80 1.30 4.55 20.42
C ASP A 80 2.53 3.73 20.87
N ASP A 81 3.25 3.09 19.93
CA ASP A 81 4.47 2.32 20.25
C ASP A 81 5.65 3.27 20.47
N GLU A 82 6.02 3.46 21.74
CA GLU A 82 7.14 4.32 22.15
C GLU A 82 8.52 3.81 21.64
N SER A 83 8.61 2.54 21.25
CA SER A 83 9.84 1.97 20.70
C SER A 83 10.11 2.36 19.24
N ILE A 84 9.15 2.99 18.57
CA ILE A 84 9.28 3.51 17.20
C ILE A 84 9.51 5.01 17.28
N ALA A 85 10.65 5.50 16.76
CA ALA A 85 10.91 6.94 16.67
C ALA A 85 10.08 7.60 15.56
N GLU A 86 9.88 8.91 15.59
CA GLU A 86 9.02 9.64 14.63
C GLU A 86 9.46 9.43 13.17
N GLU A 87 10.76 9.34 12.91
CA GLU A 87 11.32 9.13 11.57
C GLU A 87 11.56 7.66 11.21
N ASP A 88 11.28 6.74 12.14
CA ASP A 88 11.41 5.32 11.88
C ASP A 88 10.20 4.78 11.11
N TYR A 89 10.47 3.75 10.32
CA TYR A 89 9.45 3.05 9.54
C TYR A 89 8.91 1.84 10.28
N ALA A 90 7.61 1.60 10.08
CA ALA A 90 6.96 0.32 10.31
C ALA A 90 6.56 -0.29 8.96
N LEU A 91 6.59 -1.62 8.84
CA LEU A 91 6.08 -2.35 7.70
C LEU A 91 4.63 -2.75 7.99
N VAL A 92 3.74 -2.47 7.04
CA VAL A 92 2.33 -2.88 7.10
C VAL A 92 2.03 -3.75 5.88
N CYS A 93 1.43 -4.92 6.10
CA CYS A 93 1.05 -5.87 5.05
C CYS A 93 -0.37 -6.39 5.25
N GLU A 94 -1.01 -6.80 4.16
CA GLU A 94 -2.25 -7.58 4.16
C GLU A 94 -1.93 -9.08 4.13
N ASP A 95 -2.90 -9.92 4.51
CA ASP A 95 -2.68 -11.37 4.66
C ASP A 95 -2.65 -12.18 3.35
N ASP A 96 -2.85 -11.50 2.22
CA ASP A 96 -2.70 -12.06 0.88
C ASP A 96 -1.36 -11.72 0.21
N VAL A 97 -0.42 -11.16 0.95
CA VAL A 97 0.89 -10.84 0.40
C VAL A 97 1.71 -12.09 0.09
N LEU A 98 2.42 -12.06 -1.04
CA LEU A 98 3.50 -12.98 -1.39
C LEU A 98 4.80 -12.19 -1.47
N PHE A 99 5.80 -12.57 -0.68
CA PHE A 99 7.11 -11.93 -0.66
C PHE A 99 8.08 -12.52 -1.70
N SER A 100 8.95 -11.68 -2.23
CA SER A 100 10.09 -12.12 -3.02
C SER A 100 11.13 -12.87 -2.15
N ALA A 101 12.00 -13.64 -2.79
CA ALA A 101 13.09 -14.31 -2.10
C ALA A 101 13.98 -13.30 -1.35
N ASN A 102 14.48 -13.69 -0.18
CA ASN A 102 15.36 -12.88 0.68
C ASN A 102 14.73 -11.53 1.07
N PHE A 103 13.42 -11.51 1.32
CA PHE A 103 12.67 -10.29 1.59
C PHE A 103 13.27 -9.49 2.75
N ASN A 104 13.58 -10.13 3.89
CA ASN A 104 14.14 -9.45 5.07
C ASN A 104 15.53 -8.85 4.81
N GLU A 105 16.37 -9.52 4.03
CA GLU A 105 17.69 -9.01 3.65
C GLU A 105 17.54 -7.76 2.77
N ASN A 106 16.70 -7.83 1.73
CA ASN A 106 16.43 -6.72 0.82
C ASN A 106 15.76 -5.54 1.54
N LEU A 107 14.83 -5.83 2.46
CA LEU A 107 14.18 -4.82 3.27
C LEU A 107 15.16 -4.12 4.22
N THR A 108 16.07 -4.88 4.82
CA THR A 108 17.15 -4.32 5.67
C THR A 108 18.07 -3.43 4.85
N ALA A 109 18.44 -3.84 3.63
CA ALA A 109 19.23 -3.02 2.73
C ALA A 109 18.52 -1.71 2.38
N LEU A 110 17.20 -1.77 2.12
CA LEU A 110 16.38 -0.57 1.86
C LEU A 110 16.36 0.39 3.05
N LEU A 111 16.21 -0.12 4.26
CA LEU A 111 16.18 0.71 5.48
C LEU A 111 17.53 1.34 5.81
N ASN A 112 18.64 0.77 5.34
CA ASN A 112 19.97 1.36 5.47
C ASN A 112 20.18 2.55 4.51
N GLU A 113 19.31 2.71 3.51
CA GLU A 113 19.29 3.92 2.69
C GLU A 113 18.72 5.10 3.49
N LYS A 114 19.19 6.30 3.19
CA LYS A 114 18.66 7.53 3.81
C LYS A 114 17.33 7.92 3.17
N LEU A 115 16.29 7.13 3.47
CA LEU A 115 14.94 7.39 2.97
C LEU A 115 14.35 8.62 3.66
N THR A 116 13.77 9.53 2.86
CA THR A 116 13.09 10.72 3.36
C THR A 116 11.57 10.62 3.24
N ALA A 117 11.08 9.79 2.31
CA ALA A 117 9.66 9.66 2.01
C ALA A 117 8.82 9.22 3.22
N ASP A 118 7.58 9.64 3.27
CA ASP A 118 6.62 9.28 4.30
C ASP A 118 6.14 7.84 4.17
N ILE A 119 5.95 7.41 2.92
CA ILE A 119 5.51 6.06 2.55
C ILE A 119 6.45 5.50 1.48
N VAL A 120 6.83 4.23 1.61
CA VAL A 120 7.59 3.51 0.59
C VAL A 120 6.83 2.25 0.21
N LEU A 121 6.32 2.21 -1.03
CA LEU A 121 5.58 1.07 -1.55
C LEU A 121 6.56 -0.01 -2.00
N VAL A 122 6.58 -1.11 -1.27
CA VAL A 122 7.40 -2.30 -1.57
C VAL A 122 6.59 -3.39 -2.25
N GLY A 123 5.25 -3.31 -2.19
CA GLY A 123 4.31 -4.24 -2.81
C GLY A 123 3.22 -3.55 -3.61
N GLN A 124 2.54 -4.32 -4.47
CA GLN A 124 1.40 -3.85 -5.26
C GLN A 124 0.45 -5.00 -5.59
N SER A 125 -0.87 -4.73 -5.55
CA SER A 125 -1.93 -5.65 -6.00
C SER A 125 -2.02 -5.71 -7.52
N LYS A 126 -2.68 -6.74 -8.04
CA LYS A 126 -3.01 -6.93 -9.47
C LYS A 126 -1.78 -7.04 -10.37
N ILE A 127 -0.68 -7.43 -9.82
CA ILE A 127 0.57 -7.77 -10.52
C ILE A 127 0.81 -9.25 -10.33
N PRO A 128 0.77 -10.08 -11.40
CA PRO A 128 0.84 -11.53 -11.29
C PRO A 128 2.24 -12.07 -10.98
N THR A 129 3.30 -11.31 -11.30
CA THR A 129 4.70 -11.70 -11.09
C THR A 129 5.54 -10.51 -10.67
N PHE A 130 6.64 -10.73 -9.93
CA PHE A 130 7.51 -9.65 -9.43
C PHE A 130 8.17 -8.81 -10.53
N ASP A 131 8.37 -9.39 -11.71
CA ASP A 131 9.02 -8.81 -12.89
C ASP A 131 8.06 -8.52 -14.03
N ASP A 132 6.77 -8.32 -13.73
CA ASP A 132 5.74 -8.05 -14.73
C ASP A 132 6.06 -6.82 -15.58
N VAL A 133 6.07 -7.00 -16.90
CA VAL A 133 6.34 -5.94 -17.87
C VAL A 133 5.27 -4.84 -17.82
N GLU A 134 4.01 -5.20 -17.52
CA GLU A 134 2.92 -4.24 -17.37
C GLU A 134 3.19 -3.25 -16.24
N LEU A 135 3.90 -3.66 -15.19
CA LEU A 135 4.29 -2.79 -14.11
C LEU A 135 5.08 -1.58 -14.62
N SER A 136 6.06 -1.85 -15.50
CA SER A 136 6.91 -0.80 -16.09
C SER A 136 6.14 0.14 -17.01
N ILE A 137 5.12 -0.36 -17.71
CA ILE A 137 4.30 0.42 -18.65
C ILE A 137 3.22 1.23 -17.94
N ASN A 138 2.56 0.61 -16.96
CA ASN A 138 1.44 1.24 -16.26
C ASN A 138 1.89 2.20 -15.16
N TYR A 139 2.96 1.84 -14.46
CA TYR A 139 3.46 2.55 -13.28
C TYR A 139 4.95 2.89 -13.41
N PRO A 140 5.36 3.59 -14.50
CA PRO A 140 6.76 3.87 -14.74
C PRO A 140 7.33 4.79 -13.66
N THR A 141 8.57 4.50 -13.31
CA THR A 141 9.48 5.41 -12.63
C THR A 141 10.43 6.05 -13.64
N THR A 142 11.48 6.73 -13.20
CA THR A 142 12.52 7.29 -14.03
C THR A 142 13.38 6.22 -14.74
N PHE A 143 14.44 6.61 -15.45
CA PHE A 143 15.39 5.67 -16.04
C PHE A 143 16.22 4.96 -14.97
N LYS A 144 16.69 3.73 -15.26
CA LYS A 144 17.46 2.92 -14.30
C LYS A 144 18.67 3.68 -13.72
N TRP A 145 19.37 4.46 -14.54
CA TRP A 145 20.56 5.23 -14.11
C TRP A 145 20.22 6.45 -13.22
N MET A 146 18.95 6.86 -13.18
CA MET A 146 18.45 7.91 -12.29
C MET A 146 17.79 7.35 -11.02
N GLN A 147 17.49 6.05 -11.00
CA GLN A 147 16.95 5.40 -9.79
C GLN A 147 18.05 5.24 -8.76
N LYS A 148 17.71 5.35 -7.49
CA LYS A 148 18.64 5.10 -6.40
C LYS A 148 18.72 3.60 -6.14
N LYS A 149 19.93 3.03 -6.23
CA LYS A 149 20.18 1.62 -5.98
C LYS A 149 20.07 1.33 -4.47
N ILE A 150 19.57 0.15 -4.12
CA ILE A 150 19.46 -0.30 -2.73
C ILE A 150 20.66 -1.20 -2.44
N GLY A 151 21.67 -0.66 -1.78
CA GLY A 151 22.88 -1.39 -1.42
C GLY A 151 23.48 -2.18 -2.59
N GLN A 152 23.78 -3.45 -2.37
CA GLN A 152 24.28 -4.39 -3.40
C GLN A 152 23.18 -5.29 -3.99
N THR A 153 21.91 -4.99 -3.74
CA THR A 153 20.78 -5.76 -4.24
C THR A 153 20.45 -5.41 -5.70
N ASP A 154 19.54 -6.16 -6.32
CA ASP A 154 18.99 -5.84 -7.65
C ASP A 154 17.84 -4.84 -7.60
N TYR A 155 17.50 -4.35 -6.41
CA TYR A 155 16.42 -3.39 -6.18
C TYR A 155 16.91 -1.96 -6.29
N CYS A 156 15.98 -1.10 -6.73
CA CYS A 156 16.15 0.35 -6.76
C CYS A 156 14.88 1.02 -6.22
N TYR A 157 14.98 2.27 -5.81
CA TYR A 157 13.81 3.08 -5.47
C TYR A 157 13.81 4.40 -6.23
N ALA A 158 12.62 4.94 -6.45
CA ALA A 158 12.42 6.20 -7.15
C ALA A 158 11.00 6.73 -6.93
N TYR A 159 10.78 8.00 -7.25
CA TYR A 159 9.43 8.54 -7.36
C TYR A 159 8.73 8.00 -8.62
N PRO A 160 7.46 7.61 -8.50
CA PRO A 160 6.64 7.22 -9.65
C PRO A 160 6.22 8.45 -10.47
N TYR A 161 5.72 8.24 -11.69
CA TYR A 161 5.19 9.33 -12.50
C TYR A 161 3.98 10.03 -11.86
N LYS A 162 3.23 9.32 -11.06
CA LYS A 162 2.06 9.76 -10.29
C LYS A 162 1.89 8.79 -9.11
N ASN A 163 1.36 9.25 -8.00
CA ASN A 163 1.06 8.42 -6.85
C ASN A 163 -0.19 7.54 -7.09
N TYR A 164 -0.22 6.82 -8.21
CA TYR A 164 -1.30 5.91 -8.55
C TYR A 164 -0.81 4.46 -8.47
N PHE A 165 -1.34 3.72 -7.52
CA PHE A 165 -1.02 2.32 -7.25
C PHE A 165 -2.30 1.58 -6.90
N ALA A 166 -2.30 0.26 -7.04
CA ALA A 166 -3.39 -0.59 -6.63
C ALA A 166 -3.00 -1.35 -5.37
N GLY A 167 -3.85 -1.24 -4.36
CA GLY A 167 -3.80 -1.99 -3.11
C GLY A 167 -2.69 -1.59 -2.14
N THR A 168 -2.86 -2.06 -0.93
CA THR A 168 -2.02 -1.83 0.24
C THR A 168 -1.26 -3.10 0.67
N VAL A 169 -0.90 -3.94 -0.31
CA VAL A 169 -0.30 -5.28 -0.09
C VAL A 169 0.87 -5.27 0.87
N ALA A 170 1.84 -4.36 0.65
CA ALA A 170 2.97 -4.17 1.54
C ALA A 170 3.59 -2.78 1.35
N TYR A 171 3.76 -2.03 2.44
CA TYR A 171 4.37 -0.71 2.42
C TYR A 171 5.04 -0.38 3.74
N LEU A 172 6.08 0.44 3.66
CA LEU A 172 6.67 1.10 4.82
C LEU A 172 5.98 2.43 5.04
N ILE A 173 5.71 2.76 6.30
CA ILE A 173 5.19 4.06 6.71
C ILE A 173 5.99 4.61 7.89
N LYS A 174 6.37 5.88 7.84
CA LYS A 174 6.96 6.56 8.99
C LYS A 174 5.93 6.75 10.11
N LYS A 175 6.38 6.71 11.36
CA LYS A 175 5.52 7.04 12.49
C LYS A 175 4.92 8.44 12.37
N SER A 176 5.71 9.43 11.96
CA SER A 176 5.24 10.81 11.71
C SER A 176 4.15 10.87 10.64
N ALA A 177 4.24 10.06 9.58
CA ALA A 177 3.21 9.96 8.54
C ALA A 177 1.94 9.28 9.08
N ALA A 178 2.06 8.18 9.83
CA ALA A 178 0.93 7.54 10.50
C ALA A 178 0.19 8.53 11.42
N ARG A 179 0.92 9.35 12.15
CA ARG A 179 0.36 10.42 13.00
C ARG A 179 -0.44 11.45 12.17
N ARG A 180 0.03 11.84 10.99
CA ARG A 180 -0.71 12.76 10.10
C ARG A 180 -2.06 12.19 9.68
N PHE A 181 -2.16 10.90 9.34
CA PHE A 181 -3.46 10.26 9.06
C PHE A 181 -4.42 10.36 10.24
N LEU A 182 -3.94 10.10 11.46
CA LEU A 182 -4.77 10.20 12.66
C LEU A 182 -5.20 11.63 12.95
N MET A 183 -4.35 12.62 12.70
CA MET A 183 -4.71 14.03 12.83
C MET A 183 -5.81 14.43 11.82
N GLU A 184 -5.77 13.92 10.60
CA GLU A 184 -6.84 14.16 9.62
C GLU A 184 -8.15 13.48 10.05
N GLN A 185 -8.07 12.25 10.59
CA GLN A 185 -9.24 11.55 11.14
C GLN A 185 -9.88 12.29 12.34
N GLN A 186 -9.09 13.02 13.12
CA GLN A 186 -9.62 13.85 14.23
C GLN A 186 -10.42 15.06 13.74
N LYS A 187 -10.13 15.56 12.53
CA LYS A 187 -10.82 16.72 11.96
C LYS A 187 -12.17 16.35 11.34
N ALA A 188 -12.24 15.17 10.71
CA ALA A 188 -13.43 14.66 10.03
C ALA A 188 -13.38 13.13 9.93
N LEU A 189 -14.54 12.49 9.73
CA LEU A 189 -14.59 11.06 9.42
C LEU A 189 -13.81 10.77 8.13
N PRO A 190 -13.08 9.64 8.10
CA PRO A 190 -12.41 9.22 6.88
C PRO A 190 -13.45 8.89 5.81
N PHE A 191 -13.12 9.21 4.54
CA PHE A 191 -13.93 8.86 3.38
C PHE A 191 -13.09 8.29 2.23
N TRP A 192 -11.78 8.18 2.42
CA TRP A 192 -10.83 7.74 1.41
C TRP A 192 -10.60 6.23 1.43
N LEU A 193 -10.15 5.69 0.30
CA LEU A 193 -9.67 4.32 0.21
C LEU A 193 -8.29 4.19 0.86
N ALA A 194 -8.00 3.05 1.47
CA ALA A 194 -6.70 2.77 2.09
C ALA A 194 -5.52 2.88 1.11
N ASP A 195 -5.77 2.71 -0.19
CA ASP A 195 -4.80 2.79 -1.28
C ASP A 195 -4.91 4.05 -2.15
N ASP A 196 -5.60 5.11 -1.67
CA ASP A 196 -5.67 6.38 -2.41
C ASP A 196 -4.41 7.24 -2.19
N PHE A 197 -3.28 6.74 -2.66
CA PHE A 197 -2.00 7.43 -2.55
C PHE A 197 -1.95 8.76 -3.34
N ILE A 198 -2.88 8.99 -4.28
CA ILE A 198 -3.03 10.29 -4.94
C ILE A 198 -3.55 11.30 -3.91
N TRP A 199 -4.64 10.96 -3.25
CA TRP A 199 -5.25 11.80 -2.22
C TRP A 199 -4.27 12.10 -1.09
N PHE A 200 -3.52 11.08 -0.65
CA PHE A 200 -2.53 11.23 0.42
C PHE A 200 -1.40 12.19 0.03
N GLY A 201 -0.91 12.10 -1.20
CA GLY A 201 0.10 13.04 -1.71
C GLY A 201 -0.44 14.46 -1.90
N GLU A 202 -1.68 14.62 -2.37
CA GLU A 202 -2.26 15.92 -2.70
C GLU A 202 -2.86 16.66 -1.50
N LYS A 203 -3.42 15.92 -0.54
CA LYS A 203 -4.18 16.51 0.59
C LYS A 203 -3.50 16.37 1.93
N PHE A 204 -2.71 15.33 2.13
CA PHE A 204 -1.97 15.12 3.37
C PHE A 204 -0.49 15.46 3.22
N ASP A 205 -0.09 15.98 2.03
CA ASP A 205 1.29 16.35 1.71
C ASP A 205 2.28 15.21 2.01
N MET A 206 1.91 13.99 1.58
CA MET A 206 2.72 12.80 1.82
C MET A 206 3.64 12.53 0.64
N ASP A 207 4.90 12.31 0.97
CA ASP A 207 5.93 11.94 0.00
C ASP A 207 5.96 10.41 -0.14
N ILE A 208 5.81 9.91 -1.40
CA ILE A 208 5.62 8.48 -1.67
C ILE A 208 6.63 7.99 -2.68
N LEU A 209 7.48 7.06 -2.25
CA LEU A 209 8.44 6.33 -3.09
C LEU A 209 7.95 4.93 -3.44
N VAL A 210 8.51 4.36 -4.49
CA VAL A 210 8.28 2.97 -4.89
C VAL A 210 9.58 2.22 -5.08
N VAL A 211 9.59 0.95 -4.71
CA VAL A 211 10.70 0.02 -4.95
C VAL A 211 10.47 -0.74 -6.26
N ARG A 212 11.54 -0.98 -7.02
CA ARG A 212 11.54 -1.75 -8.28
C ARG A 212 12.77 -2.66 -8.38
N PRO A 213 12.58 -3.96 -8.82
CA PRO A 213 11.29 -4.65 -8.95
C PRO A 213 10.49 -4.63 -7.64
N LEU A 214 9.29 -5.22 -7.60
CA LEU A 214 8.52 -5.31 -6.37
C LEU A 214 9.15 -6.32 -5.40
N MET A 215 9.12 -6.03 -4.10
CA MET A 215 9.51 -6.97 -3.04
C MET A 215 8.32 -7.82 -2.58
N ALA A 216 7.08 -7.37 -2.89
CA ALA A 216 5.86 -8.05 -2.52
C ALA A 216 4.79 -7.88 -3.62
N ILE A 217 3.94 -8.88 -3.78
CA ILE A 217 2.76 -8.85 -4.67
C ILE A 217 1.56 -9.44 -3.94
N GLU A 218 0.35 -9.18 -4.42
CA GLU A 218 -0.82 -9.94 -3.99
C GLU A 218 -0.67 -11.39 -4.45
N ASN A 219 -0.94 -12.35 -3.58
CA ASN A 219 -0.78 -13.77 -3.89
C ASN A 219 -1.81 -14.19 -4.96
N PRO A 220 -1.38 -14.54 -6.17
CA PRO A 220 -2.29 -14.83 -7.28
C PRO A 220 -3.09 -16.12 -7.10
N THR A 221 -2.75 -16.95 -6.11
CA THR A 221 -3.51 -18.17 -5.78
C THR A 221 -4.70 -17.91 -4.85
N LEU A 222 -4.76 -16.72 -4.23
CA LEU A 222 -5.85 -16.33 -3.36
C LEU A 222 -6.87 -15.48 -4.10
N VAL A 223 -8.16 -15.76 -3.87
CA VAL A 223 -9.24 -14.92 -4.38
C VAL A 223 -9.36 -13.69 -3.48
N SER A 224 -9.25 -12.51 -4.05
CA SER A 224 -9.45 -11.27 -3.31
C SER A 224 -10.91 -11.16 -2.80
N ASN A 225 -11.07 -10.92 -1.52
CA ASN A 225 -12.38 -10.70 -0.90
C ASN A 225 -13.12 -9.46 -1.47
N LEU A 226 -12.41 -8.54 -2.14
CA LEU A 226 -12.93 -7.31 -2.72
C LEU A 226 -13.19 -7.40 -4.23
N GLU A 227 -12.50 -8.26 -4.97
CA GLU A 227 -12.61 -8.36 -6.43
C GLU A 227 -13.95 -8.91 -6.92
N THR A 228 -14.59 -9.77 -6.16
CA THR A 228 -15.93 -10.29 -6.50
C THR A 228 -16.99 -9.18 -6.60
N LEU A 229 -16.70 -7.99 -6.06
CA LEU A 229 -17.59 -6.83 -6.03
C LEU A 229 -17.21 -5.75 -7.06
N ARG A 230 -16.02 -5.83 -7.68
CA ARG A 230 -15.52 -4.87 -8.68
C ARG A 230 -15.46 -5.55 -10.05
N GLY A 231 -16.20 -5.05 -11.03
CA GLY A 231 -16.12 -5.54 -12.41
C GLY A 231 -14.72 -5.44 -13.02
N SER A 232 -14.38 -6.33 -13.96
CA SER A 232 -13.08 -6.37 -14.64
C SER A 232 -12.79 -5.07 -15.40
N LEU A 233 -11.63 -4.45 -15.14
CA LEU A 233 -11.16 -3.29 -15.89
C LEU A 233 -10.78 -3.71 -17.32
N ASN A 234 -11.34 -3.02 -18.31
CA ASN A 234 -11.09 -3.26 -19.73
C ASN A 234 -9.62 -2.95 -20.08
N ASN A 235 -8.85 -3.98 -20.38
CA ASN A 235 -7.39 -3.92 -20.48
C ASN A 235 -6.94 -3.58 -21.92
N ASN A 236 -7.01 -2.30 -22.32
CA ASN A 236 -6.58 -1.87 -23.64
C ASN A 236 -5.08 -1.52 -23.68
N MET A 237 -4.23 -2.53 -23.96
CA MET A 237 -2.77 -2.43 -23.99
C MET A 237 -2.26 -1.31 -24.94
N LEU A 238 -2.94 -1.11 -26.08
CA LEU A 238 -2.56 -0.08 -27.04
C LEU A 238 -2.65 1.34 -26.44
N LYS A 239 -3.72 1.61 -25.68
CA LYS A 239 -3.89 2.90 -24.98
C LYS A 239 -2.85 3.11 -23.88
N LYS A 240 -2.41 2.04 -23.23
CA LYS A 240 -1.35 2.09 -22.20
C LYS A 240 -0.01 2.45 -22.83
N LEU A 241 0.35 1.82 -23.96
CA LEU A 241 1.59 2.10 -24.71
C LEU A 241 1.63 3.53 -25.25
N LEU A 242 0.52 4.06 -25.77
CA LEU A 242 0.45 5.45 -26.26
C LEU A 242 0.69 6.48 -25.15
N LYS A 243 0.28 6.19 -23.91
CA LYS A 243 0.47 7.08 -22.75
C LYS A 243 1.85 6.91 -22.08
N PHE A 244 2.57 5.84 -22.39
CA PHE A 244 3.85 5.51 -21.72
C PHE A 244 4.91 6.60 -21.85
N PRO A 245 5.17 7.21 -23.03
CA PRO A 245 6.20 8.27 -23.16
C PRO A 245 5.91 9.47 -22.26
N LEU A 246 4.64 9.92 -22.19
CA LEU A 246 4.25 11.03 -21.33
C LEU A 246 4.42 10.67 -19.83
N LYS A 247 3.99 9.49 -19.44
CA LYS A 247 4.20 9.01 -18.06
C LYS A 247 5.68 8.97 -17.69
N LYS A 248 6.54 8.54 -18.63
CA LYS A 248 7.99 8.49 -18.43
C LYS A 248 8.60 9.88 -18.25
N LEU A 249 8.19 10.85 -19.03
CA LEU A 249 8.62 12.26 -18.90
C LEU A 249 8.20 12.84 -17.53
N LEU A 250 6.97 12.58 -17.09
CA LEU A 250 6.50 13.00 -15.77
C LEU A 250 7.31 12.34 -14.64
N ALA A 251 7.63 11.06 -14.79
CA ALA A 251 8.47 10.35 -13.81
C ALA A 251 9.88 10.94 -13.75
N ILE A 252 10.49 11.30 -14.88
CA ILE A 252 11.80 11.97 -14.92
C ILE A 252 11.73 13.29 -14.15
N LYS A 253 10.73 14.12 -14.41
CA LYS A 253 10.57 15.42 -13.73
C LYS A 253 10.49 15.30 -12.20
N ARG A 254 9.90 14.21 -11.68
CA ARG A 254 9.77 13.98 -10.24
C ARG A 254 11.04 13.45 -9.57
N ASN A 255 12.03 13.03 -10.34
CA ASN A 255 13.29 12.45 -9.86
C ASN A 255 14.51 13.33 -10.18
N LEU A 256 14.30 14.54 -10.71
CA LEU A 256 15.32 15.58 -10.89
C LEU A 256 15.40 16.46 -9.64
#